data_81be424b39beb14da5aeb9cc87795a03
#
_entry.id   81be424b39beb14da5aeb9cc87795a03
#
_cell.length_a   1.000
_cell.length_b   1.000
_cell.length_c   1.000
_cell.angle_alpha   90.00
_cell.angle_beta   90.00
_cell.angle_gamma   90.00
#
_symmetry.space_group_name_H-M   'P 1'
#
loop_
_entity.id
_entity.type
_entity.pdbx_description
1 polymer ?
#
loop_
_entity_poly.entity_id
_entity_poly.type
_entity_poly.pdbx_seq_one_letter_code
_entity_poly.pdbx_strand_id
1 'polypeptide(L)'
;MYIIIYMATLQGKFRPKHPEKYKGDAGNIVYRSSWERIFCNWCDNNDDIIFWQSEEKRIRYYDPIAKKNRTYFPDFYIQYKRKD
;
A
#
# COMPACT_ATOMS: atom_id res chain seq x y z
N MET A 1 14.61 -15.86 -15.11
CA MET A 1 15.32 -14.86 -14.31
C MET A 1 15.05 -13.45 -14.78
N TYR A 2 15.20 -13.17 -16.05
CA TYR A 2 14.94 -11.85 -16.60
C TYR A 2 13.48 -11.40 -16.39
N ILE A 3 12.56 -12.33 -16.45
CA ILE A 3 11.14 -12.06 -16.27
C ILE A 3 10.87 -11.50 -14.87
N ILE A 4 11.52 -12.06 -13.86
CA ILE A 4 11.33 -11.62 -12.47
C ILE A 4 11.82 -10.20 -12.29
N ILE A 5 13.00 -9.88 -12.84
CA ILE A 5 13.56 -8.53 -12.77
C ILE A 5 12.66 -7.54 -13.49
N TYR A 6 12.15 -7.93 -14.64
CA TYR A 6 11.26 -7.09 -15.43
C TYR A 6 9.99 -6.76 -14.66
N MET A 7 9.38 -7.76 -14.02
CA MET A 7 8.16 -7.55 -13.25
C MET A 7 8.40 -6.66 -12.02
N ALA A 8 9.57 -6.74 -11.42
CA ALA A 8 9.91 -5.92 -10.27
C ALA A 8 10.02 -4.44 -10.61
N THR A 9 10.25 -4.10 -11.87
CA THR A 9 10.33 -2.71 -12.32
C THR A 9 9.03 -2.17 -12.88
N LEU A 10 7.98 -3.01 -12.95
CA LEU A 10 6.68 -2.59 -13.46
C LEU A 10 6.07 -1.55 -12.52
N GLN A 11 5.77 -0.38 -13.06
CA GLN A 11 5.20 0.73 -12.30
C GLN A 11 3.99 1.30 -13.01
N GLY A 12 3.09 1.89 -12.23
CA GLY A 12 1.94 2.57 -12.80
C GLY A 12 1.05 3.15 -11.72
N LYS A 13 -0.06 3.71 -12.15
CA LYS A 13 -1.07 4.23 -11.23
C LYS A 13 -2.26 3.29 -11.19
N PHE A 14 -2.68 2.95 -9.99
CA PHE A 14 -3.85 2.13 -9.77
C PHE A 14 -5.09 3.02 -9.67
N ARG A 15 -6.14 2.67 -10.43
CA ARG A 15 -7.42 3.38 -10.38
C ARG A 15 -8.44 2.51 -9.66
N PRO A 16 -8.83 2.88 -8.43
CA PRO A 16 -9.78 2.08 -7.67
C PRO A 16 -11.19 2.18 -8.25
N LYS A 17 -11.93 1.08 -8.18
CA LYS A 17 -13.36 1.08 -8.49
C LYS A 17 -14.17 1.65 -7.33
N HIS A 18 -13.60 1.60 -6.13
CA HIS A 18 -14.24 2.07 -4.91
C HIS A 18 -13.33 3.11 -4.22
N PRO A 19 -13.19 4.30 -4.83
CA PRO A 19 -12.26 5.30 -4.30
C PRO A 19 -12.60 5.78 -2.89
N GLU A 20 -13.83 5.63 -2.46
CA GLU A 20 -14.26 5.99 -1.11
C GLU A 20 -13.62 5.13 -0.03
N LYS A 21 -13.11 3.96 -0.40
CA LYS A 21 -12.39 3.07 0.52
C LYS A 21 -10.94 3.48 0.72
N TYR A 22 -10.38 4.24 -0.19
CA TYR A 22 -8.98 4.61 -0.12
C TYR A 22 -8.79 5.84 0.78
N LYS A 23 -7.94 5.71 1.79
CA LYS A 23 -7.60 6.80 2.70
C LYS A 23 -6.36 7.51 2.20
N GLY A 24 -6.55 8.55 1.42
CA GLY A 24 -5.49 9.33 0.85
C GLY A 24 -5.92 9.85 -0.50
N ASP A 25 -4.95 10.14 -1.36
CA ASP A 25 -5.23 10.64 -2.70
C ASP A 25 -5.53 9.47 -3.65
N ALA A 26 -6.81 9.13 -3.80
CA ALA A 26 -7.24 8.02 -4.64
C ALA A 26 -6.88 8.22 -6.12
N GLY A 27 -6.59 9.45 -6.52
CA GLY A 27 -6.17 9.75 -7.88
C GLY A 27 -4.67 9.57 -8.11
N ASN A 28 -3.93 9.22 -7.07
CA ASN A 28 -2.47 9.11 -7.16
C ASN A 28 -1.92 7.90 -6.41
N ILE A 29 -2.56 6.75 -6.60
CA ILE A 29 -2.10 5.49 -6.00
C ILE A 29 -1.08 4.87 -6.95
N VAL A 30 0.18 4.83 -6.52
CA VAL A 30 1.27 4.30 -7.35
C VAL A 30 1.61 2.88 -6.92
N TYR A 31 1.68 1.95 -7.86
CA TYR A 31 2.26 0.64 -7.62
C TYR A 31 3.62 0.56 -8.29
N ARG A 32 4.56 -0.12 -7.63
CA ARG A 32 5.95 -0.24 -8.10
C ARG A 32 6.32 -1.64 -8.52
N SER A 33 5.36 -2.56 -8.46
CA SER A 33 5.54 -3.93 -8.91
C SER A 33 4.19 -4.52 -9.26
N SER A 34 4.20 -5.62 -9.99
CA SER A 34 2.95 -6.29 -10.32
C SER A 34 2.29 -6.87 -9.08
N TRP A 35 3.06 -7.25 -8.06
CA TRP A 35 2.49 -7.72 -6.80
C TRP A 35 1.72 -6.62 -6.09
N GLU A 36 2.26 -5.41 -6.07
CA GLU A 36 1.57 -4.28 -5.46
C GLU A 36 0.28 -3.97 -6.21
N ARG A 37 0.29 -4.07 -7.52
CA ARG A 37 -0.90 -3.87 -8.33
C ARG A 37 -1.99 -4.88 -7.99
N ILE A 38 -1.61 -6.15 -7.88
CA ILE A 38 -2.53 -7.22 -7.51
C ILE A 38 -3.11 -6.98 -6.12
N PHE A 39 -2.26 -6.57 -5.19
CA PHE A 39 -2.70 -6.30 -3.83
C PHE A 39 -3.64 -5.11 -3.75
N CYS A 40 -3.38 -4.04 -4.48
CA CYS A 40 -4.28 -2.90 -4.57
C CYS A 40 -5.65 -3.33 -5.07
N ASN A 41 -5.68 -4.15 -6.10
CA ASN A 41 -6.93 -4.65 -6.66
C ASN A 41 -7.69 -5.51 -5.64
N TRP A 42 -6.97 -6.32 -4.89
CA TRP A 42 -7.57 -7.14 -3.85
C TRP A 42 -8.17 -6.26 -2.74
N CYS A 43 -7.45 -5.24 -2.30
CA CYS A 43 -7.96 -4.31 -1.27
C CYS A 43 -9.21 -3.60 -1.75
N ASP A 44 -9.21 -3.14 -3.00
CA ASP A 44 -10.31 -2.38 -3.56
C ASP A 44 -11.59 -3.23 -3.67
N ASN A 45 -11.44 -4.50 -4.03
CA ASN A 45 -12.58 -5.39 -4.30
C ASN A 45 -13.01 -6.25 -3.12
N ASN A 46 -12.28 -6.22 -2.01
CA ASN A 46 -12.61 -7.05 -0.84
C ASN A 46 -13.58 -6.33 0.08
N ASP A 47 -14.80 -6.85 0.18
CA ASP A 47 -15.85 -6.22 0.99
C ASP A 47 -15.55 -6.23 2.49
N ASP A 48 -14.64 -7.07 2.94
CA ASP A 48 -14.23 -7.10 4.35
C ASP A 48 -13.26 -5.99 4.71
N ILE A 49 -12.75 -5.25 3.72
CA ILE A 49 -11.86 -4.13 3.95
C ILE A 49 -12.68 -2.85 3.96
N ILE A 50 -12.63 -2.13 5.09
CA ILE A 50 -13.33 -0.87 5.26
C ILE A 50 -12.61 0.25 4.53
N PHE A 51 -11.28 0.33 4.75
CA PHE A 51 -10.43 1.26 4.01
C PHE A 51 -9.00 0.73 3.94
N TRP A 52 -8.22 1.32 3.04
CA TRP A 52 -6.83 0.96 2.85
C TRP A 52 -6.01 2.15 2.35
N GLN A 53 -4.70 2.05 2.53
CA GLN A 53 -3.73 3.06 2.09
C GLN A 53 -2.52 2.36 1.51
N SER A 54 -1.84 3.04 0.59
CA SER A 54 -0.57 2.58 0.03
C SER A 54 0.47 3.67 0.24
N GLU A 55 1.49 3.39 1.06
CA GLU A 55 2.64 4.25 1.29
C GLU A 55 2.32 5.65 1.85
N GLU A 56 1.13 5.85 2.41
CA GLU A 56 0.75 7.19 2.89
C GLU A 56 0.90 7.37 4.38
N LYS A 57 0.99 6.28 5.14
CA LYS A 57 1.14 6.37 6.59
C LYS A 57 2.61 6.46 6.96
N ARG A 58 2.91 7.39 7.87
CA ARG A 58 4.24 7.50 8.47
C ARG A 58 4.23 6.94 9.87
N ILE A 59 5.27 6.19 10.20
CA ILE A 59 5.50 5.73 11.56
C ILE A 59 6.87 6.22 11.99
N ARG A 60 6.90 7.03 13.05
CA ARG A 60 8.17 7.52 13.62
C ARG A 60 8.58 6.62 14.75
N TYR A 61 9.85 6.28 14.78
CA TYR A 61 10.40 5.47 15.86
C TYR A 61 11.84 5.87 16.13
N TYR A 62 12.30 5.52 17.34
CA TYR A 62 13.68 5.76 17.72
C TYR A 62 14.52 4.52 17.45
N ASP A 63 15.60 4.68 16.67
CA ASP A 63 16.53 3.61 16.37
C ASP A 63 17.67 3.67 17.40
N PRO A 64 17.72 2.74 18.39
CA PRO A 64 18.74 2.80 19.44
C PRO A 64 20.14 2.44 18.94
N ILE A 65 20.24 1.75 17.82
CA ILE A 65 21.54 1.39 17.23
C ILE A 65 22.16 2.60 16.55
N ALA A 66 21.38 3.25 15.70
CA ALA A 66 21.83 4.47 15.01
C ALA A 66 21.73 5.71 15.89
N LYS A 67 21.07 5.61 17.05
CA LYS A 67 20.86 6.71 18.01
C LYS A 67 20.21 7.92 17.36
N LYS A 68 19.16 7.68 16.57
CA LYS A 68 18.42 8.75 15.91
C LYS A 68 16.99 8.34 15.64
N ASN A 69 16.15 9.33 15.42
CA ASN A 69 14.77 9.09 15.00
C ASN A 69 14.74 8.73 13.53
N ARG A 70 13.90 7.76 13.21
CA ARG A 70 13.68 7.33 11.83
C ARG A 70 12.21 7.36 11.51
N THR A 71 11.89 7.37 10.22
CA THR A 71 10.53 7.30 9.72
C THR A 71 10.37 6.05 8.88
N TYR A 72 9.32 5.30 9.16
CA TYR A 72 8.98 4.11 8.40
C TYR A 72 7.67 4.34 7.64
N PHE A 73 7.65 3.94 6.37
CA PHE A 73 6.46 3.99 5.52
C PHE A 73 6.06 2.57 5.21
N PRO A 74 5.00 2.05 5.85
CA PRO A 74 4.52 0.71 5.49
C PRO A 74 3.99 0.73 4.06
N ASP A 75 4.20 -0.38 3.34
CA ASP A 75 3.73 -0.50 1.97
C ASP A 75 2.22 -0.38 1.88
N PHE A 76 1.52 -0.99 2.83
CA PHE A 76 0.06 -0.95 2.88
C PHE A 76 -0.44 -0.84 4.31
N TYR A 77 -1.55 -0.16 4.47
CA TYR A 77 -2.27 -0.09 5.73
C TYR A 77 -3.72 -0.44 5.45
N ILE A 78 -4.26 -1.43 6.17
CA ILE A 78 -5.58 -1.99 5.88
C ILE A 78 -6.41 -2.03 7.16
N GLN A 79 -7.67 -1.62 7.05
CA GLN A 79 -8.64 -1.75 8.12
C GLN A 79 -9.70 -2.77 7.73
N TYR A 80 -9.73 -3.89 8.43
CA TYR A 80 -10.75 -4.91 8.22
C TYR A 80 -12.01 -4.62 9.01
N LYS A 81 -13.13 -5.14 8.53
CA LYS A 81 -14.35 -5.17 9.33
C LYS A 81 -14.14 -6.06 10.53
N ARG A 82 -14.66 -5.61 11.68
CA ARG A 82 -14.60 -6.41 12.87
C ARG A 82 -15.57 -7.57 12.76
N LYS A 83 -15.09 -8.77 13.04
CA LYS A 83 -15.93 -9.97 13.07
C LYS A 83 -16.12 -10.35 14.53
N ASP A 84 -17.35 -10.30 14.97
CA ASP A 84 -17.73 -10.71 16.32
C ASP A 84 -18.15 -12.16 16.35
#